data_e7a8c7c0497c9ff398572a7ac20b23e4
#
_entry.id   e7a8c7c0497c9ff398572a7ac20b23e4
#
_cell.length_a   1.000
_cell.length_b   1.000
_cell.length_c   1.000
_cell.angle_alpha   90.00
_cell.angle_beta   90.00
_cell.angle_gamma   90.00
#
_symmetry.space_group_name_H-M   'P 1'
#
loop_
_entity.id
_entity.type
_entity.pdbx_description
1 polymer ?
#
loop_
_entity_poly.entity_id
_entity_poly.type
_entity_poly.pdbx_seq_one_letter_code
_entity_poly.pdbx_strand_id
1 'polypeptide(L)'
;MLSGFREALLDPELLRASRLSPTAFTRQRTLTFPRLLALMLSGMCASVQSELDRLFATLAGESGRRREVSDRAFSQARRGFSAQAFDALRARLLEHLAPRLETQRWRGLRVVAADASRLHVSTRAGAQLTADHWAFALFLPGAEQTLHASLHPADASERQMLFEALECLEPQRDL
;
A
#
# COMPACT_ATOMS: atom_id res chain seq x y z
N MET A 1 -14.48 2.76 10.29
CA MET A 1 -13.45 2.49 9.26
C MET A 1 -12.22 3.40 9.42
N LEU A 2 -12.36 4.73 9.46
CA LEU A 2 -11.21 5.65 9.60
C LEU A 2 -10.45 5.53 10.92
N SER A 3 -11.10 5.21 12.04
CA SER A 3 -10.43 5.02 13.35
C SER A 3 -9.47 3.84 13.32
N GLY A 4 -9.89 2.67 12.86
CA GLY A 4 -9.03 1.48 12.78
C GLY A 4 -7.84 1.67 11.84
N PHE A 5 -8.01 2.38 10.72
CA PHE A 5 -6.90 2.74 9.83
C PHE A 5 -5.89 3.68 10.50
N ARG A 6 -6.38 4.69 11.23
CA ARG A 6 -5.53 5.59 12.00
C ARG A 6 -4.75 4.85 13.09
N GLU A 7 -5.40 3.97 13.82
CA GLU A 7 -4.77 3.14 14.86
C GLU A 7 -3.69 2.26 14.26
N ALA A 8 -3.96 1.60 13.12
CA ALA A 8 -2.97 0.79 12.41
C ALA A 8 -1.75 1.62 11.96
N LEU A 9 -1.96 2.85 11.45
CA LEU A 9 -0.86 3.74 11.04
C LEU A 9 0.02 4.21 12.20
N LEU A 10 -0.55 4.31 13.40
CA LEU A 10 0.14 4.80 14.60
C LEU A 10 0.76 3.68 15.45
N ASP A 11 0.56 2.42 15.04
CA ASP A 11 1.05 1.27 15.80
C ASP A 11 2.58 1.20 15.81
N PRO A 12 3.21 1.17 16.99
CA PRO A 12 4.66 1.03 17.12
C PRO A 12 5.22 -0.28 16.55
N GLU A 13 4.44 -1.37 16.56
CA GLU A 13 4.85 -2.65 15.96
C GLU A 13 4.92 -2.55 14.44
N LEU A 14 3.94 -1.90 13.80
CA LEU A 14 3.99 -1.62 12.38
C LEU A 14 5.25 -0.81 12.03
N LEU A 15 5.55 0.22 12.80
CA LEU A 15 6.78 1.01 12.62
C LEU A 15 8.04 0.13 12.74
N ARG A 16 8.12 -0.72 13.75
CA ARG A 16 9.30 -1.60 13.97
C ARG A 16 9.50 -2.58 12.82
N ALA A 17 8.44 -3.23 12.37
CA ALA A 17 8.47 -4.16 11.24
C ALA A 17 8.78 -3.50 9.90
N SER A 18 8.45 -2.21 9.77
CA SER A 18 8.50 -1.49 8.49
C SER A 18 9.79 -0.70 8.25
N ARG A 19 10.71 -0.63 9.19
CA ARG A 19 11.97 0.11 9.03
C ARG A 19 13.12 -0.80 8.61
N LEU A 20 13.89 -0.35 7.62
CA LEU A 20 15.06 -1.08 7.11
C LEU A 20 16.28 -1.03 8.05
N SER A 21 16.30 -0.12 9.02
CA SER A 21 17.34 -0.07 10.05
C SER A 21 16.75 0.33 11.40
N PRO A 22 17.36 -0.08 12.52
CA PRO A 22 16.90 0.29 13.86
C PRO A 22 16.85 1.80 14.11
N THR A 23 17.63 2.59 13.38
CA THR A 23 17.71 4.04 13.51
C THR A 23 16.75 4.79 12.59
N ALA A 24 16.08 4.09 11.64
CA ALA A 24 15.11 4.72 10.76
C ALA A 24 13.88 5.18 11.57
N PHE A 25 13.40 6.38 11.30
CA PHE A 25 12.22 6.99 11.93
C PHE A 25 12.27 7.13 13.47
N THR A 26 13.47 7.10 14.07
CA THR A 26 13.63 7.29 15.52
C THR A 26 13.64 8.76 15.94
N ARG A 27 13.99 9.67 15.03
CA ARG A 27 14.01 11.11 15.31
C ARG A 27 12.65 11.73 15.04
N GLN A 28 12.23 12.64 15.90
CA GLN A 28 11.05 13.47 15.68
C GLN A 28 11.36 14.48 14.55
N ARG A 29 10.97 14.12 13.34
CA ARG A 29 11.06 14.97 12.15
C ARG A 29 9.66 15.36 11.70
N THR A 30 9.56 16.42 10.90
CA THR A 30 8.30 16.87 10.31
C THR A 30 7.63 15.76 9.49
N LEU A 31 8.41 15.00 8.69
CA LEU A 31 7.93 13.81 7.98
C LEU A 31 8.15 12.56 8.84
N THR A 32 7.14 12.24 9.65
CA THR A 32 7.12 11.02 10.47
C THR A 32 6.76 9.78 9.63
N PHE A 33 6.98 8.59 10.17
CA PHE A 33 6.58 7.32 9.52
C PHE A 33 5.10 7.29 9.11
N PRO A 34 4.11 7.62 9.99
CA PRO A 34 2.71 7.65 9.60
C PRO A 34 2.40 8.65 8.47
N ARG A 35 3.03 9.83 8.48
CA ARG A 35 2.85 10.83 7.42
C ARG A 35 3.44 10.37 6.08
N LEU A 36 4.61 9.73 6.11
CA LEU A 36 5.21 9.13 4.92
C LEU A 36 4.30 8.05 4.33
N LEU A 37 3.82 7.12 5.16
CA LEU A 37 2.96 6.03 4.75
C LEU A 37 1.62 6.55 4.21
N ALA A 38 0.99 7.50 4.90
CA ALA A 38 -0.24 8.14 4.43
C ALA A 38 -0.07 8.81 3.06
N LEU A 39 1.05 9.52 2.86
CA LEU A 39 1.35 10.13 1.56
C LEU A 39 1.52 9.08 0.46
N MET A 40 2.23 7.97 0.73
CA MET A 40 2.43 6.91 -0.25
C MET A 40 1.12 6.19 -0.61
N LEU A 41 0.17 6.10 0.34
CA LEU A 41 -1.15 5.49 0.14
C LEU A 41 -2.17 6.44 -0.51
N SER A 42 -1.89 7.75 -0.59
CA SER A 42 -2.83 8.72 -1.17
C SER A 42 -2.97 8.66 -2.69
N GLY A 43 -2.22 7.77 -3.37
CA GLY A 43 -2.26 7.65 -4.82
C GLY A 43 -1.69 8.89 -5.52
N MET A 44 -0.43 9.21 -5.24
CA MET A 44 0.24 10.40 -5.78
C MET A 44 0.13 10.51 -7.30
N CYS A 45 -0.54 11.55 -7.78
CA CYS A 45 -0.76 11.81 -9.19
C CYS A 45 0.02 13.03 -9.72
N ALA A 46 0.58 13.84 -8.83
CA ALA A 46 1.38 15.02 -9.16
C ALA A 46 2.87 14.81 -8.81
N SER A 47 3.68 15.86 -8.93
CA SER A 47 5.07 15.78 -8.45
C SER A 47 5.11 15.54 -6.94
N VAL A 48 6.12 14.79 -6.48
CA VAL A 48 6.32 14.50 -5.04
C VAL A 48 6.25 15.77 -4.20
N GLN A 49 6.85 16.86 -4.67
CA GLN A 49 6.82 18.12 -3.95
C GLN A 49 5.41 18.70 -3.84
N SER A 50 4.63 18.64 -4.91
CA SER A 50 3.25 19.13 -4.89
C SER A 50 2.37 18.31 -3.94
N GLU A 51 2.57 17.00 -3.87
CA GLU A 51 1.83 16.13 -2.97
C GLU A 51 2.21 16.37 -1.50
N LEU A 52 3.51 16.59 -1.22
CA LEU A 52 3.97 16.98 0.10
C LEU A 52 3.35 18.31 0.54
N ASP A 53 3.40 19.34 -0.32
CA ASP A 53 2.87 20.66 -0.02
C ASP A 53 1.35 20.60 0.24
N ARG A 54 0.60 19.75 -0.48
CA ARG A 54 -0.82 19.49 -0.27
C ARG A 54 -1.09 18.76 1.04
N LEU A 55 -0.33 17.69 1.33
CA LEU A 55 -0.46 16.95 2.59
C LEU A 55 -0.30 17.88 3.80
N PHE A 56 0.76 18.71 3.81
CA PHE A 56 1.04 19.58 4.94
C PHE A 56 0.03 20.74 5.07
N ALA A 57 -0.50 21.26 3.97
CA ALA A 57 -1.62 22.18 4.00
C ALA A 57 -2.86 21.53 4.64
N THR A 58 -3.23 20.33 4.21
CA THR A 58 -4.36 19.58 4.77
C THR A 58 -4.18 19.30 6.26
N LEU A 59 -2.98 18.89 6.70
CA LEU A 59 -2.68 18.66 8.12
C LEU A 59 -2.74 19.94 8.96
N ALA A 60 -2.50 21.10 8.36
CA ALA A 60 -2.64 22.41 9.00
C ALA A 60 -4.08 22.96 8.95
N GLY A 61 -5.01 22.30 8.26
CA GLY A 61 -6.36 22.82 8.03
C GLY A 61 -6.39 23.99 7.04
N GLU A 62 -5.37 24.12 6.19
CA GLU A 62 -5.22 25.19 5.21
C GLU A 62 -5.67 24.71 3.82
N SER A 63 -6.25 25.60 3.04
CA SER A 63 -6.48 25.40 1.61
C SER A 63 -5.22 25.81 0.84
N GLY A 64 -4.76 24.97 -0.10
CA GLY A 64 -3.65 25.30 -0.98
C GLY A 64 -2.41 24.44 -0.79
N ARG A 65 -1.24 25.08 -0.69
CA ARG A 65 0.06 24.40 -0.60
C ARG A 65 0.89 24.99 0.53
N ARG A 66 1.50 24.11 1.32
CA ARG A 66 2.36 24.49 2.44
C ARG A 66 3.69 23.74 2.36
N ARG A 67 4.77 24.48 2.20
CA ARG A 67 6.12 23.93 2.13
C ARG A 67 6.70 23.69 3.51
N GLU A 68 6.64 22.43 3.97
CA GLU A 68 7.23 21.99 5.25
C GLU A 68 8.38 21.00 5.05
N VAL A 69 8.31 20.22 3.98
CA VAL A 69 9.25 19.14 3.69
C VAL A 69 9.62 19.18 2.21
N SER A 70 10.89 18.94 1.88
CA SER A 70 11.34 18.84 0.50
C SER A 70 11.21 17.43 -0.06
N ASP A 71 11.10 17.30 -1.38
CA ASP A 71 11.16 16.03 -2.12
C ASP A 71 12.42 15.22 -1.84
N ARG A 72 13.56 15.91 -1.58
CA ARG A 72 14.82 15.28 -1.14
C ARG A 72 14.65 14.61 0.23
N ALA A 73 13.99 15.29 1.19
CA ALA A 73 13.72 14.72 2.52
C ALA A 73 12.77 13.53 2.44
N PHE A 74 11.75 13.57 1.56
CA PHE A 74 10.90 12.43 1.26
C PHE A 74 11.70 11.25 0.70
N SER A 75 12.54 11.49 -0.32
CA SER A 75 13.38 10.46 -0.92
C SER A 75 14.31 9.81 0.11
N GLN A 76 14.86 10.61 1.03
CA GLN A 76 15.70 10.13 2.11
C GLN A 76 14.93 9.31 3.15
N ALA A 77 13.71 9.73 3.52
CA ALA A 77 12.85 8.99 4.43
C ALA A 77 12.42 7.64 3.81
N ARG A 78 12.03 7.64 2.53
CA ARG A 78 11.64 6.44 1.79
C ARG A 78 12.75 5.36 1.74
N ARG A 79 14.03 5.76 1.73
CA ARG A 79 15.16 4.79 1.79
C ARG A 79 15.23 4.00 3.09
N GLY A 80 14.67 4.51 4.17
CA GLY A 80 14.61 3.80 5.46
C GLY A 80 13.35 2.95 5.65
N PHE A 81 12.48 2.88 4.63
CA PHE A 81 11.17 2.27 4.67
C PHE A 81 11.16 0.93 3.93
N SER A 82 10.63 -0.11 4.56
CA SER A 82 10.42 -1.43 3.95
C SER A 82 9.05 -1.52 3.28
N ALA A 83 8.99 -2.08 2.08
CA ALA A 83 7.74 -2.37 1.39
C ALA A 83 6.82 -3.33 2.18
N GLN A 84 7.38 -4.17 3.04
CA GLN A 84 6.63 -5.06 3.95
C GLN A 84 5.62 -4.32 4.86
N ALA A 85 5.80 -2.99 5.03
CA ALA A 85 4.82 -2.16 5.72
C ALA A 85 3.43 -2.22 5.11
N PHE A 86 3.36 -2.29 3.78
CA PHE A 86 2.08 -2.36 3.08
C PHE A 86 1.38 -3.70 3.33
N ASP A 87 2.13 -4.81 3.33
CA ASP A 87 1.58 -6.13 3.64
C ASP A 87 1.10 -6.22 5.09
N ALA A 88 1.90 -5.71 6.04
CA ALA A 88 1.53 -5.67 7.43
C ALA A 88 0.30 -4.79 7.68
N LEU A 89 0.21 -3.63 7.02
CA LEU A 89 -0.97 -2.76 7.11
C LEU A 89 -2.20 -3.43 6.50
N ARG A 90 -2.06 -4.07 5.34
CA ARG A 90 -3.14 -4.80 4.67
C ARG A 90 -3.68 -5.92 5.56
N ALA A 91 -2.81 -6.74 6.15
CA ALA A 91 -3.21 -7.81 7.06
C ALA A 91 -4.05 -7.28 8.23
N ARG A 92 -3.64 -6.20 8.88
CA ARG A 92 -4.39 -5.56 9.97
C ARG A 92 -5.74 -4.99 9.54
N LEU A 93 -5.79 -4.41 8.34
CA LEU A 93 -7.05 -3.91 7.78
C LEU A 93 -8.02 -5.06 7.50
N LEU A 94 -7.54 -6.17 6.96
CA LEU A 94 -8.35 -7.36 6.73
C LEU A 94 -8.87 -7.96 8.04
N GLU A 95 -8.04 -8.06 9.08
CA GLU A 95 -8.45 -8.49 10.41
C GLU A 95 -9.56 -7.57 10.98
N HIS A 96 -9.37 -6.25 10.89
CA HIS A 96 -10.36 -5.28 11.34
C HIS A 96 -11.68 -5.35 10.57
N LEU A 97 -11.63 -5.71 9.30
CA LEU A 97 -12.79 -5.83 8.42
C LEU A 97 -13.42 -7.22 8.45
N ALA A 98 -12.77 -8.22 9.04
CA ALA A 98 -13.23 -9.62 9.06
C ALA A 98 -14.73 -9.77 9.40
N PRO A 99 -15.29 -9.10 10.43
CA PRO A 99 -16.72 -9.21 10.74
C PRO A 99 -17.64 -8.74 9.60
N ARG A 100 -17.19 -7.75 8.80
CA ARG A 100 -17.96 -7.25 7.65
C ARG A 100 -17.81 -8.16 6.44
N LEU A 101 -16.65 -8.79 6.26
CA LEU A 101 -16.39 -9.74 5.18
C LEU A 101 -17.27 -10.98 5.29
N GLU A 102 -17.64 -11.36 6.53
CA GLU A 102 -18.54 -12.50 6.78
C GLU A 102 -19.98 -12.27 6.33
N THR A 103 -20.44 -11.03 6.24
CA THR A 103 -21.83 -10.71 5.90
C THR A 103 -22.08 -10.63 4.40
N GLN A 104 -21.04 -10.53 3.58
CA GLN A 104 -21.14 -10.34 2.13
C GLN A 104 -20.81 -11.64 1.39
N ARG A 105 -21.79 -12.54 1.35
CA ARG A 105 -21.65 -13.84 0.71
C ARG A 105 -22.65 -14.01 -0.44
N TRP A 106 -22.18 -14.63 -1.51
CA TRP A 106 -23.05 -15.12 -2.57
C TRP A 106 -23.18 -16.64 -2.45
N ARG A 107 -24.42 -17.13 -2.25
CA ARG A 107 -24.71 -18.56 -2.01
C ARG A 107 -23.85 -19.20 -0.89
N GLY A 108 -23.54 -18.45 0.13
CA GLY A 108 -22.72 -18.91 1.25
C GLY A 108 -21.21 -18.79 1.05
N LEU A 109 -20.74 -18.41 -0.15
CA LEU A 109 -19.34 -18.23 -0.49
C LEU A 109 -18.95 -16.75 -0.57
N ARG A 110 -17.73 -16.43 -0.23
CA ARG A 110 -17.14 -15.09 -0.40
C ARG A 110 -16.61 -14.97 -1.85
N VAL A 111 -17.11 -13.97 -2.58
CA VAL A 111 -16.71 -13.75 -3.97
C VAL A 111 -15.34 -13.07 -3.97
N VAL A 112 -14.38 -13.64 -4.71
CA VAL A 112 -13.05 -13.11 -4.93
C VAL A 112 -12.83 -12.87 -6.43
N ALA A 113 -12.55 -11.64 -6.82
CA ALA A 113 -12.17 -11.31 -8.18
C ALA A 113 -10.64 -11.35 -8.32
N ALA A 114 -10.14 -11.89 -9.42
CA ALA A 114 -8.74 -11.91 -9.78
C ALA A 114 -8.53 -11.03 -11.02
N ASP A 115 -7.56 -10.13 -10.98
CA ASP A 115 -7.20 -9.27 -12.11
C ASP A 115 -5.70 -8.99 -12.17
N ALA A 116 -5.19 -8.75 -13.36
CA ALA A 116 -3.80 -8.38 -13.58
C ALA A 116 -3.69 -7.14 -14.47
N SER A 117 -2.91 -6.19 -14.05
CA SER A 117 -2.66 -4.94 -14.77
C SER A 117 -1.18 -4.79 -15.09
N ARG A 118 -0.87 -4.36 -16.32
CA ARG A 118 0.51 -4.11 -16.73
C ARG A 118 0.99 -2.76 -16.19
N LEU A 119 2.14 -2.76 -15.53
CA LEU A 119 2.80 -1.58 -14.99
C LEU A 119 4.08 -1.28 -15.75
N HIS A 120 4.22 -0.05 -16.25
CA HIS A 120 5.47 0.46 -16.77
C HIS A 120 6.24 1.16 -15.65
N VAL A 121 7.33 0.58 -15.21
CA VAL A 121 8.20 1.19 -14.20
C VAL A 121 9.41 1.81 -14.89
N SER A 122 9.44 3.14 -15.01
CA SER A 122 10.62 3.86 -15.50
C SER A 122 11.61 4.07 -14.35
N THR A 123 12.79 3.45 -14.43
CA THR A 123 13.88 3.73 -13.52
C THR A 123 14.75 4.83 -14.08
N ARG A 124 14.98 5.90 -13.31
CA ARG A 124 15.77 7.09 -13.70
C ARG A 124 17.29 6.89 -13.59
N ALA A 125 17.76 5.68 -13.55
CA ALA A 125 19.19 5.39 -13.44
C ALA A 125 19.75 5.08 -14.83
N GLY A 126 20.01 6.11 -15.65
CA GLY A 126 21.02 6.14 -16.73
C GLY A 126 21.06 5.04 -17.80
N ALA A 127 20.27 4.02 -17.70
CA ALA A 127 20.09 2.95 -18.67
C ALA A 127 18.59 2.80 -18.93
N GLN A 128 18.23 2.55 -20.18
CA GLN A 128 16.87 2.25 -20.68
C GLN A 128 16.26 1.00 -20.00
N LEU A 129 16.04 1.03 -18.71
CA LEU A 129 15.33 -0.02 -17.98
C LEU A 129 13.92 0.44 -17.70
N THR A 130 13.12 0.51 -18.76
CA THR A 130 11.66 0.35 -18.65
C THR A 130 11.43 -1.14 -18.44
N ALA A 131 11.28 -1.58 -17.22
CA ALA A 131 10.88 -2.93 -16.95
C ALA A 131 9.35 -2.95 -16.82
N ASP A 132 8.70 -3.60 -17.76
CA ASP A 132 7.29 -3.93 -17.63
C ASP A 132 7.14 -4.97 -16.53
N HIS A 133 6.14 -4.78 -15.69
CA HIS A 133 5.75 -5.72 -14.65
C HIS A 133 4.25 -5.94 -14.71
N TRP A 134 3.81 -7.11 -14.27
CA TRP A 134 2.41 -7.34 -13.96
C TRP A 134 2.14 -7.09 -12.50
N ALA A 135 1.12 -6.29 -12.20
CA ALA A 135 0.52 -6.21 -10.88
C ALA A 135 -0.70 -7.11 -10.86
N PHE A 136 -0.65 -8.19 -10.10
CA PHE A 136 -1.76 -9.10 -9.90
C PHE A 136 -2.43 -8.83 -8.56
N ALA A 137 -3.76 -8.90 -8.49
CA ALA A 137 -4.51 -8.74 -7.27
C ALA A 137 -5.68 -9.72 -7.16
N LEU A 138 -5.90 -10.20 -5.94
CA LEU A 138 -7.17 -10.80 -5.52
C LEU A 138 -7.96 -9.73 -4.76
N PHE A 139 -9.18 -9.48 -5.19
CA PHE A 139 -10.02 -8.40 -4.70
C PHE A 139 -11.35 -8.95 -4.19
N LEU A 140 -11.84 -8.39 -3.10
CA LEU A 140 -13.13 -8.69 -2.49
C LEU A 140 -14.15 -7.62 -2.90
N PRO A 141 -14.96 -7.82 -3.96
CA PRO A 141 -15.86 -6.78 -4.48
C PRO A 141 -16.86 -6.29 -3.45
N GLY A 142 -17.39 -7.21 -2.64
CA GLY A 142 -18.36 -6.89 -1.63
C GLY A 142 -17.82 -5.98 -0.51
N ALA A 143 -16.53 -6.02 -0.23
CA ALA A 143 -15.89 -5.22 0.82
C ALA A 143 -15.04 -4.08 0.27
N GLU A 144 -14.87 -4.01 -1.06
CA GLU A 144 -13.94 -3.08 -1.73
C GLU A 144 -12.51 -3.17 -1.17
N GLN A 145 -12.04 -4.42 -0.94
CA GLN A 145 -10.74 -4.66 -0.30
C GLN A 145 -9.87 -5.61 -1.13
N THR A 146 -8.58 -5.33 -1.15
CA THR A 146 -7.57 -6.21 -1.74
C THR A 146 -7.16 -7.29 -0.74
N LEU A 147 -7.45 -8.55 -1.07
CA LEU A 147 -7.07 -9.71 -0.29
C LEU A 147 -5.58 -10.03 -0.45
N HIS A 148 -5.08 -9.98 -1.68
CA HIS A 148 -3.69 -10.23 -2.04
C HIS A 148 -3.25 -9.31 -3.18
N ALA A 149 -1.98 -8.91 -3.19
CA ALA A 149 -1.37 -8.22 -4.32
C ALA A 149 0.09 -8.65 -4.48
N SER A 150 0.52 -8.86 -5.71
CA SER A 150 1.89 -9.28 -6.06
C SER A 150 2.37 -8.61 -7.34
N LEU A 151 3.69 -8.53 -7.49
CA LEU A 151 4.35 -8.05 -8.71
C LEU A 151 5.08 -9.20 -9.37
N HIS A 152 4.90 -9.32 -10.68
CA HIS A 152 5.49 -10.38 -11.49
C HIS A 152 6.25 -9.78 -12.68
N PRO A 153 7.25 -10.48 -13.22
CA PRO A 153 7.98 -10.04 -14.41
C PRO A 153 7.07 -10.01 -15.64
N ALA A 154 7.50 -9.30 -16.68
CA ALA A 154 6.71 -9.05 -17.90
C ALA A 154 6.32 -10.33 -18.68
N ASP A 155 7.07 -11.40 -18.52
CA ASP A 155 6.87 -12.70 -19.17
C ASP A 155 5.98 -13.67 -18.35
N ALA A 156 5.54 -13.28 -17.16
CA ALA A 156 4.61 -14.08 -16.36
C ALA A 156 3.22 -14.12 -17.00
N SER A 157 2.50 -15.23 -16.82
CA SER A 157 1.12 -15.38 -17.28
C SER A 157 0.12 -15.19 -16.14
N GLU A 158 -1.05 -14.62 -16.46
CA GLU A 158 -2.12 -14.43 -15.48
C GLU A 158 -2.54 -15.74 -14.79
N ARG A 159 -2.56 -16.85 -15.53
CA ARG A 159 -2.87 -18.17 -14.99
C ARG A 159 -1.85 -18.58 -13.93
N GLN A 160 -0.55 -18.36 -14.18
CA GLN A 160 0.50 -18.66 -13.23
C GLN A 160 0.37 -17.80 -11.96
N MET A 161 0.11 -16.49 -12.12
CA MET A 161 -0.11 -15.58 -11.01
C MET A 161 -1.28 -16.02 -10.13
N LEU A 162 -2.40 -16.45 -10.77
CA LEU A 162 -3.55 -16.98 -10.04
C LEU A 162 -3.19 -18.26 -9.27
N PHE A 163 -2.47 -19.19 -9.88
CA PHE A 163 -2.06 -20.43 -9.20
C PHE A 163 -1.18 -20.15 -7.98
N GLU A 164 -0.24 -19.21 -8.08
CA GLU A 164 0.60 -18.81 -6.97
C GLU A 164 -0.20 -18.14 -5.84
N ALA A 165 -1.28 -17.45 -6.18
CA ALA A 165 -2.14 -16.76 -5.22
C ALA A 165 -3.23 -17.66 -4.60
N LEU A 166 -3.41 -18.91 -5.07
CA LEU A 166 -4.45 -19.82 -4.53
C LEU A 166 -4.27 -20.12 -3.03
N GLU A 167 -3.04 -20.08 -2.53
CA GLU A 167 -2.76 -20.24 -1.09
C GLU A 167 -3.41 -19.15 -0.22
N CYS A 168 -3.78 -18.01 -0.82
CA CYS A 168 -4.47 -16.91 -0.13
C CYS A 168 -5.99 -17.14 -0.06
N LEU A 169 -6.52 -18.18 -0.71
CA LEU A 169 -7.93 -18.51 -0.76
C LEU A 169 -8.27 -19.67 0.18
N GLU A 170 -9.45 -19.59 0.75
CA GLU A 170 -10.03 -20.65 1.59
C GLU A 170 -11.04 -21.47 0.75
N PRO A 171 -10.73 -22.72 0.35
CA PRO A 171 -11.53 -23.47 -0.62
C PRO A 171 -13.02 -23.68 -0.23
N GLN A 172 -13.35 -23.65 1.07
CA GLN A 172 -14.72 -23.81 1.56
C GLN A 172 -15.46 -22.47 1.76
N ARG A 173 -14.77 -21.36 1.55
CA ARG A 173 -15.26 -20.02 1.84
C ARG A 173 -15.26 -19.10 0.61
N ASP A 174 -14.31 -19.29 -0.28
CA ASP A 174 -14.04 -18.40 -1.41
C ASP A 174 -14.48 -19.01 -2.75
N LEU A 175 -15.01 -18.16 -3.63
CA LEU A 175 -15.44 -18.45 -4.99
C LEU A 175 -14.81 -17.44 -5.95
#